data_32171836eb5fa8fc311f51c6617fc7d2
#
_entry.id   32171836eb5fa8fc311f51c6617fc7d2
#
_cell.length_a   1.000
_cell.length_b   1.000
_cell.length_c   1.000
_cell.angle_alpha   90.00
_cell.angle_beta   90.00
_cell.angle_gamma   90.00
#
_symmetry.space_group_name_H-M   'P 1'
#
loop_
_entity.id
_entity.type
_entity.pdbx_description
1 polymer ?
#
loop_
_entity_poly.entity_id
_entity_poly.type
_entity_poly.pdbx_seq_one_letter_code
_entity_poly.pdbx_strand_id
1 'polypeptide(L)'
;VTLIKRVGKALAVIVVVLAVSGFAGHQYVNHVEKQRSIVTLAKHSDKVLFFYRDDCPDCQAIFHQIYWHNVISHNIILINMNQPQNRHYIQKYQLTAVPTLISGNQRYVGTKHSQIKRIVGD
;
A
#
# COMPACT_ATOMS: atom_id res chain seq x y z
N VAL A 1 23.80 -39.46 -8.91
CA VAL A 1 24.70 -38.37 -8.49
C VAL A 1 24.56 -37.17 -9.42
N THR A 2 24.59 -37.37 -10.73
CA THR A 2 24.43 -36.26 -11.72
C THR A 2 23.05 -35.61 -11.62
N LEU A 3 22.01 -36.40 -11.41
CA LEU A 3 20.64 -35.89 -11.25
C LEU A 3 20.52 -35.03 -9.99
N ILE A 4 21.10 -35.47 -8.89
CA ILE A 4 21.08 -34.73 -7.61
C ILE A 4 21.78 -33.37 -7.77
N LYS A 5 22.92 -33.35 -8.47
CA LYS A 5 23.64 -32.08 -8.75
C LYS A 5 22.82 -31.12 -9.63
N ARG A 6 22.13 -31.66 -10.63
CA ARG A 6 21.27 -30.85 -11.51
C ARG A 6 20.08 -30.27 -10.74
N VAL A 7 19.43 -31.09 -9.91
CA VAL A 7 18.31 -30.66 -9.07
C VAL A 7 18.79 -29.62 -8.06
N GLY A 8 19.96 -29.81 -7.45
CA GLY A 8 20.53 -28.83 -6.52
C GLY A 8 20.82 -27.49 -7.18
N LYS A 9 21.35 -27.49 -8.40
CA LYS A 9 21.57 -26.25 -9.17
C LYS A 9 20.25 -25.57 -9.52
N ALA A 10 19.24 -26.31 -9.96
CA ALA A 10 17.93 -25.78 -10.29
C ALA A 10 17.28 -25.15 -9.06
N LEU A 11 17.34 -25.81 -7.91
CA LEU A 11 16.81 -25.26 -6.65
C LEU A 11 17.53 -23.98 -6.24
N ALA A 12 18.88 -23.95 -6.37
CA ALA A 12 19.64 -22.74 -6.07
C ALA A 12 19.25 -21.57 -6.95
N VAL A 13 19.06 -21.79 -8.25
CA VAL A 13 18.60 -20.76 -9.19
C VAL A 13 17.22 -20.27 -8.81
N ILE A 14 16.29 -21.16 -8.47
CA ILE A 14 14.93 -20.79 -8.05
C ILE A 14 14.98 -19.91 -6.79
N VAL A 15 15.77 -20.28 -5.80
CA VAL A 15 15.93 -19.51 -4.56
C VAL A 15 16.46 -18.10 -4.86
N VAL A 16 17.48 -17.99 -5.72
CA VAL A 16 18.05 -16.70 -6.10
C VAL A 16 17.01 -15.83 -6.84
N VAL A 17 16.28 -16.42 -7.79
CA VAL A 17 15.23 -15.70 -8.53
C VAL A 17 14.14 -15.19 -7.58
N LEU A 18 13.69 -16.02 -6.63
CA LEU A 18 12.68 -15.61 -5.66
C LEU A 18 13.20 -14.50 -4.74
N ALA A 19 14.46 -14.59 -4.30
CA ALA A 19 15.07 -13.57 -3.45
C ALA A 19 15.19 -12.22 -4.19
N VAL A 20 15.66 -12.23 -5.44
CA VAL A 20 15.80 -11.03 -6.26
C VAL A 20 14.43 -10.43 -6.57
N SER A 21 13.45 -11.26 -6.92
CA SER A 21 12.09 -10.81 -7.21
C SER A 21 11.42 -10.21 -5.98
N GLY A 22 11.59 -10.84 -4.80
CA GLY A 22 11.06 -10.31 -3.54
C GLY A 22 11.69 -8.98 -3.17
N PHE A 23 13.03 -8.86 -3.31
CA PHE A 23 13.74 -7.60 -3.05
C PHE A 23 13.29 -6.50 -4.01
N ALA A 24 13.22 -6.80 -5.32
CA ALA A 24 12.80 -5.85 -6.33
C ALA A 24 11.36 -5.39 -6.10
N GLY A 25 10.45 -6.32 -5.75
CA GLY A 25 9.07 -6.00 -5.42
C GLY A 25 8.96 -5.10 -4.19
N HIS A 26 9.72 -5.41 -3.14
CA HIS A 26 9.76 -4.58 -1.92
C HIS A 26 10.24 -3.16 -2.23
N GLN A 27 11.32 -3.01 -3.00
CA GLN A 27 11.84 -1.71 -3.40
C GLN A 27 10.87 -0.95 -4.30
N TYR A 28 10.16 -1.65 -5.18
CA TYR A 28 9.16 -1.04 -6.03
C TYR A 28 8.01 -0.46 -5.20
N VAL A 29 7.51 -1.20 -4.22
CA VAL A 29 6.44 -0.72 -3.34
C VAL A 29 6.90 0.49 -2.54
N ASN A 30 8.13 0.48 -2.03
CA ASN A 30 8.70 1.64 -1.35
C ASN A 30 8.81 2.85 -2.27
N HIS A 31 9.12 2.63 -3.54
CA HIS A 31 9.16 3.70 -4.54
C HIS A 31 7.75 4.28 -4.79
N VAL A 32 6.74 3.42 -4.91
CA VAL A 32 5.35 3.86 -5.09
C VAL A 32 4.89 4.69 -3.89
N GLU A 33 5.25 4.27 -2.67
CA GLU A 33 4.89 5.01 -1.46
C GLU A 33 5.40 6.45 -1.49
N LYS A 34 6.59 6.66 -2.04
CA LYS A 34 7.23 7.99 -2.12
C LYS A 34 6.70 8.85 -3.25
N GLN A 35 5.89 8.31 -4.13
CA GLN A 35 5.28 9.09 -5.22
C GLN A 35 4.27 10.08 -4.65
N ARG A 36 4.39 11.33 -5.08
CA ARG A 36 3.54 12.43 -4.61
C ARG A 36 2.64 12.91 -5.74
N SER A 37 1.86 11.99 -6.29
CA SER A 37 0.93 12.32 -7.36
C SER A 37 -0.23 13.15 -6.85
N ILE A 38 -0.70 14.08 -7.68
CA ILE A 38 -1.92 14.84 -7.40
C ILE A 38 -3.11 13.93 -7.66
N VAL A 39 -4.00 13.80 -6.69
CA VAL A 39 -5.17 12.93 -6.78
C VAL A 39 -6.42 13.79 -6.88
N THR A 40 -7.21 13.55 -7.92
CA THR A 40 -8.54 14.15 -8.07
C THR A 40 -9.57 13.07 -7.81
N LEU A 41 -10.43 13.28 -6.80
CA LEU A 41 -11.43 12.30 -6.43
C LEU A 41 -12.74 12.56 -7.17
N ALA A 42 -13.31 11.49 -7.73
CA ALA A 42 -14.62 11.55 -8.35
C ALA A 42 -15.70 11.77 -7.28
N LYS A 43 -16.77 12.48 -7.66
CA LYS A 43 -17.84 12.91 -6.74
C LYS A 43 -18.56 11.72 -6.08
N HIS A 44 -18.58 10.55 -6.73
CA HIS A 44 -19.28 9.35 -6.29
C HIS A 44 -18.36 8.13 -6.37
N SER A 45 -17.17 8.26 -5.81
CA SER A 45 -16.28 7.10 -5.74
C SER A 45 -16.67 6.22 -4.55
N ASP A 46 -16.89 4.93 -4.81
CA ASP A 46 -17.13 3.91 -3.79
C ASP A 46 -15.83 3.22 -3.36
N LYS A 47 -14.69 3.71 -3.83
CA LYS A 47 -13.38 3.18 -3.44
C LYS A 47 -13.00 3.64 -2.04
N VAL A 48 -12.16 2.83 -1.38
CA VAL A 48 -11.57 3.18 -0.11
C VAL A 48 -10.50 4.24 -0.32
N LEU A 49 -10.53 5.29 0.49
CA LEU A 49 -9.53 6.36 0.43
C LEU A 49 -8.48 6.11 1.50
N PHE A 50 -7.22 6.06 1.08
CA PHE A 50 -6.10 5.90 2.00
C PHE A 50 -5.26 7.17 1.99
N PHE A 51 -5.35 7.93 3.08
CA PHE A 51 -4.58 9.15 3.28
C PHE A 51 -3.33 8.83 4.09
N TYR A 52 -2.16 9.10 3.52
CA TYR A 52 -0.89 8.76 4.14
C TYR A 52 0.17 9.83 3.85
N ARG A 53 1.31 9.74 4.53
CA ARG A 53 2.51 10.51 4.22
C ARG A 53 3.67 9.55 4.06
N ASP A 54 4.53 9.84 3.09
CA ASP A 54 5.67 8.95 2.79
C ASP A 54 6.77 8.99 3.86
N ASP A 55 6.76 9.99 4.72
CA ASP A 55 7.71 10.14 5.83
C ASP A 55 7.10 9.80 7.20
N CYS A 56 5.94 9.17 7.22
CA CYS A 56 5.23 8.80 8.45
C CYS A 56 5.54 7.33 8.79
N PRO A 57 6.16 7.04 9.96
CA PRO A 57 6.49 5.66 10.32
C PRO A 57 5.27 4.75 10.40
N ASP A 58 4.15 5.23 10.95
CA ASP A 58 2.91 4.45 11.04
C ASP A 58 2.34 4.15 9.66
N CYS A 59 2.41 5.11 8.74
CA CYS A 59 1.99 4.91 7.36
C CYS A 59 2.86 3.87 6.66
N GLN A 60 4.17 3.93 6.86
CA GLN A 60 5.12 2.98 6.29
C GLN A 60 4.86 1.56 6.81
N ALA A 61 4.46 1.42 8.06
CA ALA A 61 4.19 0.12 8.68
C ALA A 61 3.04 -0.64 8.01
N ILE A 62 2.09 0.07 7.40
CA ILE A 62 0.89 -0.55 6.82
C ILE A 62 0.80 -0.40 5.30
N PHE A 63 1.71 0.36 4.68
CA PHE A 63 1.63 0.67 3.26
C PHE A 63 1.68 -0.59 2.39
N HIS A 64 2.57 -1.53 2.68
CA HIS A 64 2.70 -2.76 1.91
C HIS A 64 1.43 -3.60 1.95
N GLN A 65 0.79 -3.72 3.11
CA GLN A 65 -0.48 -4.44 3.25
C GLN A 65 -1.55 -3.85 2.33
N ILE A 66 -1.68 -2.52 2.36
CA ILE A 66 -2.69 -1.80 1.59
C ILE A 66 -2.37 -1.88 0.09
N TYR A 67 -1.11 -1.71 -0.28
CA TYR A 67 -0.68 -1.77 -1.68
C TYR A 67 -1.01 -3.13 -2.31
N TRP A 68 -0.64 -4.23 -1.63
CA TRP A 68 -0.86 -5.56 -2.19
C TRP A 68 -2.35 -5.92 -2.22
N HIS A 69 -3.13 -5.47 -1.25
CA HIS A 69 -4.58 -5.61 -1.31
C HIS A 69 -5.14 -4.90 -2.55
N ASN A 70 -4.67 -3.70 -2.82
CA ASN A 70 -5.13 -2.91 -3.96
C ASN A 70 -4.70 -3.51 -5.31
N VAL A 71 -3.53 -4.15 -5.37
CA VAL A 71 -3.10 -4.87 -6.58
C VAL A 71 -4.11 -5.95 -6.97
N ILE A 72 -4.70 -6.62 -5.99
CA ILE A 72 -5.67 -7.70 -6.22
C ILE A 72 -7.08 -7.16 -6.44
N SER A 73 -7.54 -6.24 -5.59
CA SER A 73 -8.94 -5.81 -5.56
C SER A 73 -9.23 -4.50 -6.29
N HIS A 74 -8.20 -3.69 -6.56
CA HIS A 74 -8.30 -2.39 -7.27
C HIS A 74 -9.36 -1.46 -6.67
N ASN A 75 -9.54 -1.50 -5.34
CA ASN A 75 -10.59 -0.74 -4.66
C ASN A 75 -10.08 0.36 -3.74
N ILE A 76 -8.79 0.70 -3.80
CA ILE A 76 -8.19 1.69 -2.92
C ILE A 76 -7.56 2.81 -3.75
N ILE A 77 -7.80 4.07 -3.33
CA ILE A 77 -7.11 5.24 -3.87
C ILE A 77 -6.06 5.67 -2.86
N LEU A 78 -4.81 5.68 -3.28
CA LEU A 78 -3.65 6.08 -2.46
C LEU A 78 -3.45 7.58 -2.60
N ILE A 79 -3.49 8.32 -1.48
CA ILE A 79 -3.38 9.78 -1.48
C ILE A 79 -2.25 10.19 -0.55
N ASN A 80 -1.13 10.60 -1.14
CA ASN A 80 0.03 11.05 -0.38
C ASN A 80 -0.16 12.52 0.03
N MET A 81 -0.31 12.76 1.32
CA MET A 81 -0.56 14.09 1.87
C MET A 81 0.68 14.96 1.92
N ASN A 82 1.84 14.42 1.58
CA ASN A 82 3.04 15.24 1.35
C ASN A 82 2.98 15.99 0.02
N GLN A 83 2.10 15.60 -0.90
CA GLN A 83 1.82 16.43 -2.07
C GLN A 83 0.95 17.62 -1.63
N PRO A 84 1.47 18.88 -1.74
CA PRO A 84 0.72 20.05 -1.25
C PRO A 84 -0.69 20.19 -1.86
N GLN A 85 -0.86 19.79 -3.13
CA GLN A 85 -2.15 19.92 -3.80
C GLN A 85 -3.17 18.88 -3.33
N ASN A 86 -2.75 17.87 -2.56
CA ASN A 86 -3.68 16.93 -1.94
C ASN A 86 -4.16 17.39 -0.56
N ARG A 87 -3.57 18.45 0.00
CA ARG A 87 -3.85 18.89 1.38
C ARG A 87 -5.24 19.49 1.58
N HIS A 88 -5.93 19.88 0.49
CA HIS A 88 -7.31 20.35 0.61
C HIS A 88 -8.26 19.26 1.11
N TYR A 89 -7.86 17.97 1.01
CA TYR A 89 -8.64 16.88 1.56
C TYR A 89 -8.63 16.84 3.10
N ILE A 90 -7.66 17.49 3.75
CA ILE A 90 -7.64 17.60 5.22
C ILE A 90 -8.93 18.24 5.71
N GLN A 91 -9.31 19.37 5.12
CA GLN A 91 -10.53 20.08 5.49
C GLN A 91 -11.76 19.33 5.00
N LYS A 92 -11.74 18.86 3.76
CA LYS A 92 -12.90 18.20 3.14
C LYS A 92 -13.33 16.95 3.91
N TYR A 93 -12.37 16.13 4.37
CA TYR A 93 -12.64 14.88 5.09
C TYR A 93 -12.40 15.02 6.58
N GLN A 94 -12.07 16.20 7.09
CA GLN A 94 -11.80 16.46 8.51
C GLN A 94 -10.73 15.52 9.05
N LEU A 95 -9.61 15.43 8.34
CA LEU A 95 -8.50 14.55 8.71
C LEU A 95 -7.76 15.13 9.90
N THR A 96 -7.55 14.32 10.93
CA THR A 96 -6.82 14.72 12.15
C THR A 96 -5.44 14.08 12.23
N ALA A 97 -5.23 12.99 11.52
CA ALA A 97 -3.98 12.23 11.55
C ALA A 97 -3.85 11.38 10.30
N VAL A 98 -2.65 10.89 10.03
CA VAL A 98 -2.36 9.85 9.05
C VAL A 98 -1.67 8.70 9.79
N PRO A 99 -1.89 7.45 9.40
CA PRO A 99 -2.73 7.00 8.27
C PRO A 99 -4.22 7.04 8.61
N THR A 100 -5.05 7.42 7.65
CA THR A 100 -6.50 7.38 7.76
C THR A 100 -7.07 6.66 6.54
N LEU A 101 -7.97 5.70 6.78
CA LEU A 101 -8.73 5.03 5.74
C LEU A 101 -10.20 5.39 5.87
N ILE A 102 -10.82 5.73 4.73
CA ILE A 102 -12.23 6.09 4.69
C ILE A 102 -12.92 5.23 3.63
N SER A 103 -13.97 4.52 4.04
CA SER A 103 -14.82 3.73 3.16
C SER A 103 -16.28 4.09 3.41
N GLY A 104 -16.86 4.92 2.55
CA GLY A 104 -18.22 5.42 2.76
C GLY A 104 -18.35 6.15 4.08
N ASN A 105 -19.16 5.63 4.98
CA ASN A 105 -19.37 6.21 6.31
C ASN A 105 -18.38 5.69 7.36
N GLN A 106 -17.52 4.73 6.99
CA GLN A 106 -16.56 4.13 7.90
C GLN A 106 -15.23 4.84 7.83
N ARG A 107 -14.59 5.00 8.98
CA ARG A 107 -13.28 5.65 9.09
C ARG A 107 -12.42 4.88 10.07
N TYR A 108 -11.17 4.66 9.72
CA TYR A 108 -10.18 4.06 10.62
C TYR A 108 -8.90 4.88 10.61
N VAL A 109 -8.41 5.21 11.79
CA VAL A 109 -7.12 5.89 12.00
C VAL A 109 -6.26 4.98 12.89
N GLY A 110 -5.14 4.49 12.37
CA GLY A 110 -4.26 3.62 13.14
C GLY A 110 -3.54 2.59 12.27
N THR A 111 -2.92 1.61 12.94
CA THR A 111 -2.02 0.65 12.30
C THR A 111 -2.40 -0.81 12.53
N LYS A 112 -3.57 -1.09 13.08
CA LYS A 112 -4.00 -2.49 13.33
C LYS A 112 -4.38 -3.16 12.02
N HIS A 113 -3.65 -4.20 11.66
CA HIS A 113 -3.87 -4.92 10.39
C HIS A 113 -5.28 -5.50 10.28
N SER A 114 -5.87 -5.97 11.39
CA SER A 114 -7.22 -6.52 11.40
C SER A 114 -8.28 -5.46 11.09
N GLN A 115 -8.09 -4.25 11.59
CA GLN A 115 -9.01 -3.13 11.32
C GLN A 115 -8.87 -2.62 9.90
N ILE A 116 -7.64 -2.57 9.39
CA ILE A 116 -7.38 -2.19 8.00
C ILE A 116 -8.05 -3.20 7.06
N LYS A 117 -7.86 -4.49 7.33
CA LYS A 117 -8.48 -5.55 6.54
C LYS A 117 -10.01 -5.43 6.52
N ARG A 118 -10.61 -5.07 7.65
CA ARG A 118 -12.06 -4.89 7.76
C ARG A 118 -12.55 -3.74 6.88
N ILE A 119 -11.84 -2.59 6.90
CA ILE A 119 -12.30 -1.40 6.18
C ILE A 119 -12.04 -1.49 4.68
N VAL A 120 -10.95 -2.15 4.25
CA VAL A 120 -10.66 -2.31 2.81
C VAL A 120 -11.46 -3.45 2.18
N GLY A 121 -12.08 -4.29 2.97
CA GLY A 121 -12.82 -5.46 2.51
C GLY A 121 -11.92 -6.66 2.28
N ASP A 122 -12.44 -7.83 2.43
CA ASP A 122 -11.70 -9.09 2.24
C ASP A 122 -11.61 -9.50 0.77
#